data_e5abc2e919e0af6695ad1b8daae4360a
#
_entry.id   e5abc2e919e0af6695ad1b8daae4360a
#
_cell.length_a   1.000
_cell.length_b   1.000
_cell.length_c   1.000
_cell.angle_alpha   90.00
_cell.angle_beta   90.00
_cell.angle_gamma   90.00
#
_symmetry.space_group_name_H-M   'P 1'
#
loop_
_entity.id
_entity.type
_entity.pdbx_description
1 polymer ?
#
loop_
_entity_poly.entity_id
_entity_poly.type
_entity_poly.pdbx_seq_one_letter_code
_entity_poly.pdbx_strand_id
1 'polypeptide(L)'
;MHTMSSETIRLSLRCAIDDATATLAEAGIASARWDAEQLAAHLAGVDRGRLGLLEPPGQEFFQRYRDAVSARARRVPLQHLLGTAAFGPVLLHVGPGVFVPRPETEALLEWATAQQLPPRPVIVDLCTGSGALAVALAHHCAGRGLPARIVGVDNSDAALEYARRNAAGTTVELVRADVIELARVPGSAPDLDGRVDLVVANPPYVPDGAVLEPEVAQHDPHHAVFGGPDGLAVIAPIVELAGRWLRPGGLIGIEHDDTTSHQTVELFDRTGLFDDVRARRDLTGRPRFVTARRRSGADV
;
A
#
# COMPACT_ATOMS: atom_id res chain seq x y z
N MET A 1 0.36 -34.89 37.54
CA MET A 1 0.36 -33.80 36.56
C MET A 1 0.23 -32.51 37.34
N HIS A 2 1.35 -31.76 37.55
CA HIS A 2 1.30 -30.48 38.26
C HIS A 2 0.74 -29.43 37.27
N THR A 3 -0.46 -28.98 37.56
CA THR A 3 -1.01 -27.75 36.91
C THR A 3 -0.18 -26.58 37.40
N MET A 4 0.65 -26.02 36.51
CA MET A 4 1.33 -24.74 36.77
C MET A 4 0.27 -23.68 37.04
N SER A 5 0.49 -22.78 38.04
CA SER A 5 -0.48 -21.74 38.36
C SER A 5 -0.59 -20.72 37.21
N SER A 6 -1.78 -20.12 37.03
CA SER A 6 -2.01 -19.08 36.03
C SER A 6 -1.01 -17.90 36.11
N GLU A 7 -0.49 -17.63 37.28
CA GLU A 7 0.52 -16.58 37.54
C GLU A 7 1.91 -16.97 37.01
N THR A 8 2.33 -18.23 37.16
CA THR A 8 3.61 -18.72 36.63
C THR A 8 3.65 -18.72 35.12
N ILE A 9 2.50 -18.88 34.44
CA ILE A 9 2.40 -18.93 32.98
C ILE A 9 2.22 -17.53 32.37
N ARG A 10 1.57 -16.59 33.08
CA ARG A 10 1.58 -15.16 32.72
C ARG A 10 2.99 -14.58 32.78
N LEU A 11 3.78 -14.96 33.78
CA LEU A 11 5.21 -14.68 33.85
C LEU A 11 5.96 -15.27 32.64
N SER A 12 5.62 -16.46 32.22
CA SER A 12 6.27 -17.14 31.08
C SER A 12 5.98 -16.46 29.72
N LEU A 13 4.75 -15.98 29.45
CA LEU A 13 4.46 -15.23 28.23
C LEU A 13 5.16 -13.86 28.22
N ARG A 14 5.16 -13.17 29.36
CA ARG A 14 5.86 -11.89 29.50
C ARG A 14 7.36 -12.05 29.28
N CYS A 15 7.99 -13.05 29.90
CA CYS A 15 9.41 -13.35 29.68
C CYS A 15 9.68 -13.68 28.22
N ALA A 16 8.83 -14.51 27.56
CA ALA A 16 9.01 -14.82 26.16
C ALA A 16 8.92 -13.58 25.25
N ILE A 17 8.04 -12.63 25.56
CA ILE A 17 7.94 -11.35 24.84
C ILE A 17 9.16 -10.46 25.13
N ASP A 18 9.67 -10.45 26.35
CA ASP A 18 10.87 -9.68 26.69
C ASP A 18 12.12 -10.25 25.99
N ASP A 19 12.28 -11.58 25.96
CA ASP A 19 13.35 -12.27 25.21
C ASP A 19 13.25 -12.02 23.69
N ALA A 20 12.04 -12.10 23.15
CA ALA A 20 11.79 -11.79 21.74
C ALA A 20 12.13 -10.33 21.42
N THR A 21 11.77 -9.40 22.30
CA THR A 21 12.13 -7.98 22.16
C THR A 21 13.63 -7.78 22.08
N ALA A 22 14.41 -8.43 22.97
CA ALA A 22 15.85 -8.37 22.93
C ALA A 22 16.42 -8.95 21.61
N THR A 23 15.95 -10.13 21.20
CA THR A 23 16.35 -10.78 19.93
C THR A 23 16.09 -9.88 18.71
N LEU A 24 14.91 -9.24 18.64
CA LEU A 24 14.54 -8.38 17.52
C LEU A 24 15.33 -7.06 17.55
N ALA A 25 15.61 -6.50 18.73
CA ALA A 25 16.45 -5.31 18.88
C ALA A 25 17.90 -5.58 18.43
N GLU A 26 18.48 -6.75 18.81
CA GLU A 26 19.81 -7.18 18.35
C GLU A 26 19.86 -7.36 16.83
N ALA A 27 18.75 -7.76 16.21
CA ALA A 27 18.60 -7.84 14.74
C ALA A 27 18.40 -6.45 14.07
N GLY A 28 18.46 -5.34 14.83
CA GLY A 28 18.34 -3.98 14.32
C GLY A 28 16.90 -3.57 13.96
N ILE A 29 15.88 -4.20 14.56
CA ILE A 29 14.48 -3.86 14.35
C ILE A 29 14.09 -2.76 15.35
N ALA A 30 13.82 -1.55 14.84
CA ALA A 30 13.49 -0.39 15.67
C ALA A 30 12.18 -0.57 16.47
N SER A 31 11.21 -1.32 15.93
CA SER A 31 9.91 -1.60 16.54
C SER A 31 9.89 -2.91 17.34
N ALA A 32 11.05 -3.39 17.83
CA ALA A 32 11.24 -4.73 18.39
C ALA A 32 10.16 -5.15 19.41
N ARG A 33 9.82 -4.29 20.36
CA ARG A 33 8.78 -4.56 21.38
C ARG A 33 7.39 -4.68 20.76
N TRP A 34 7.07 -3.76 19.84
CA TRP A 34 5.80 -3.78 19.13
C TRP A 34 5.65 -5.06 18.30
N ASP A 35 6.68 -5.42 17.53
CA ASP A 35 6.69 -6.60 16.68
C ASP A 35 6.55 -7.88 17.51
N ALA A 36 7.27 -8.00 18.62
CA ALA A 36 7.17 -9.12 19.55
C ALA A 36 5.75 -9.30 20.09
N GLU A 37 5.11 -8.21 20.53
CA GLU A 37 3.74 -8.23 21.04
C GLU A 37 2.71 -8.56 19.94
N GLN A 38 2.87 -8.01 18.73
CA GLN A 38 1.99 -8.30 17.59
C GLN A 38 2.06 -9.77 17.17
N LEU A 39 3.24 -10.35 17.10
CA LEU A 39 3.42 -11.77 16.81
C LEU A 39 2.76 -12.66 17.89
N ALA A 40 2.92 -12.32 19.16
CA ALA A 40 2.28 -13.04 20.26
C ALA A 40 0.74 -12.95 20.18
N ALA A 41 0.21 -11.76 19.93
CA ALA A 41 -1.22 -11.49 19.81
C ALA A 41 -1.84 -12.25 18.63
N HIS A 42 -1.18 -12.19 17.47
CA HIS A 42 -1.59 -12.90 16.27
C HIS A 42 -1.69 -14.42 16.49
N LEU A 43 -0.65 -15.01 17.07
CA LEU A 43 -0.62 -16.46 17.35
C LEU A 43 -1.64 -16.90 18.42
N ALA A 44 -1.97 -16.00 19.34
CA ALA A 44 -2.99 -16.23 20.35
C ALA A 44 -4.43 -15.94 19.86
N GLY A 45 -4.58 -15.33 18.68
CA GLY A 45 -5.89 -14.95 18.13
C GLY A 45 -6.60 -13.85 18.93
N VAL A 46 -5.84 -12.91 19.53
CA VAL A 46 -6.38 -11.82 20.34
C VAL A 46 -5.78 -10.47 19.94
N ASP A 47 -6.44 -9.39 20.34
CA ASP A 47 -5.85 -8.06 20.23
C ASP A 47 -4.65 -7.90 21.18
N ARG A 48 -3.63 -7.14 20.76
CA ARG A 48 -2.41 -6.89 21.55
C ARG A 48 -2.72 -6.43 22.98
N GLY A 49 -3.70 -5.54 23.18
CA GLY A 49 -4.11 -5.06 24.49
C GLY A 49 -4.68 -6.16 25.43
N ARG A 50 -5.02 -7.32 24.89
CA ARG A 50 -5.57 -8.45 25.63
C ARG A 50 -4.53 -9.52 26.00
N LEU A 51 -3.28 -9.37 25.58
CA LEU A 51 -2.20 -10.33 25.90
C LEU A 51 -2.06 -10.61 27.39
N GLY A 52 -2.21 -9.58 28.24
CA GLY A 52 -2.14 -9.72 29.70
C GLY A 52 -3.33 -10.46 30.33
N LEU A 53 -4.40 -10.71 29.58
CA LEU A 53 -5.61 -11.39 30.01
C LEU A 53 -5.72 -12.83 29.49
N LEU A 54 -4.72 -13.28 28.71
CA LEU A 54 -4.75 -14.61 28.12
C LEU A 54 -4.71 -15.71 29.19
N GLU A 55 -5.47 -16.78 28.91
CA GLU A 55 -5.21 -18.08 29.50
C GLU A 55 -3.78 -18.53 29.13
N PRO A 56 -3.12 -19.29 30.01
CA PRO A 56 -1.75 -19.72 29.80
C PRO A 56 -1.57 -20.49 28.46
N PRO A 57 -0.73 -19.99 27.52
CA PRO A 57 -0.48 -20.71 26.29
C PRO A 57 0.26 -22.03 26.52
N GLY A 58 -0.02 -23.03 25.69
CA GLY A 58 0.69 -24.32 25.71
C GLY A 58 2.07 -24.27 25.02
N GLN A 59 2.80 -25.39 25.09
CA GLN A 59 4.15 -25.52 24.50
C GLN A 59 4.16 -25.25 22.97
N GLU A 60 3.13 -25.65 22.26
CA GLU A 60 2.99 -25.42 20.81
C GLU A 60 2.97 -23.94 20.47
N PHE A 61 2.28 -23.12 21.27
CA PHE A 61 2.30 -21.67 21.11
C PHE A 61 3.72 -21.11 21.19
N PHE A 62 4.47 -21.49 22.23
CA PHE A 62 5.84 -20.98 22.41
C PHE A 62 6.79 -21.43 21.31
N GLN A 63 6.58 -22.62 20.73
CA GLN A 63 7.37 -23.05 19.58
C GLN A 63 7.06 -22.19 18.35
N ARG A 64 5.79 -22.03 17.99
CA ARG A 64 5.36 -21.18 16.87
C ARG A 64 5.79 -19.73 17.06
N TYR A 65 5.75 -19.24 18.29
CA TYR A 65 6.18 -17.89 18.62
C TYR A 65 7.69 -17.70 18.39
N ARG A 66 8.53 -18.63 18.86
CA ARG A 66 9.98 -18.61 18.58
C ARG A 66 10.29 -18.66 17.09
N ASP A 67 9.57 -19.48 16.34
CA ASP A 67 9.75 -19.59 14.89
C ASP A 67 9.40 -18.27 14.18
N ALA A 68 8.30 -17.62 14.57
CA ALA A 68 7.90 -16.31 14.06
C ALA A 68 8.90 -15.20 14.43
N VAL A 69 9.37 -15.16 15.68
CA VAL A 69 10.42 -14.21 16.13
C VAL A 69 11.71 -14.43 15.35
N SER A 70 12.12 -15.69 15.16
CA SER A 70 13.31 -16.03 14.36
C SER A 70 13.17 -15.60 12.90
N ALA A 71 12.00 -15.76 12.29
CA ALA A 71 11.73 -15.25 10.95
C ALA A 71 11.79 -13.71 10.89
N ARG A 72 11.20 -13.04 11.87
CA ARG A 72 11.26 -11.58 11.97
C ARG A 72 12.69 -11.07 12.18
N ALA A 73 13.49 -11.73 13.01
CA ALA A 73 14.91 -11.40 13.21
C ALA A 73 15.72 -11.53 11.91
N ARG A 74 15.32 -12.41 10.97
CA ARG A 74 15.88 -12.49 9.61
C ARG A 74 15.27 -11.44 8.66
N ARG A 75 14.61 -10.41 9.18
CA ARG A 75 14.05 -9.28 8.46
C ARG A 75 12.84 -9.62 7.59
N VAL A 76 12.17 -10.78 7.78
CA VAL A 76 10.87 -11.02 7.15
C VAL A 76 9.89 -9.94 7.64
N PRO A 77 9.18 -9.23 6.74
CA PRO A 77 8.24 -8.20 7.14
C PRO A 77 7.19 -8.71 8.14
N LEU A 78 6.92 -7.91 9.18
CA LEU A 78 5.92 -8.28 10.19
C LEU A 78 4.58 -8.61 9.54
N GLN A 79 4.14 -7.81 8.56
CA GLN A 79 2.89 -7.99 7.84
C GLN A 79 2.80 -9.31 7.08
N HIS A 80 3.93 -9.82 6.56
CA HIS A 80 3.98 -11.15 5.94
C HIS A 80 3.78 -12.26 6.98
N LEU A 81 4.31 -12.09 8.20
CA LEU A 81 4.14 -13.07 9.28
C LEU A 81 2.72 -13.05 9.86
N LEU A 82 2.09 -11.87 9.88
CA LEU A 82 0.69 -11.70 10.30
C LEU A 82 -0.30 -12.06 9.17
N GLY A 83 0.14 -12.10 7.92
CA GLY A 83 -0.72 -12.30 6.75
C GLY A 83 -1.64 -11.12 6.44
N THR A 84 -1.50 -10.00 7.17
CA THR A 84 -2.34 -8.81 7.02
C THR A 84 -1.57 -7.52 7.24
N ALA A 85 -2.06 -6.43 6.61
CA ALA A 85 -1.61 -5.06 6.82
C ALA A 85 -2.82 -4.12 6.98
N ALA A 86 -2.79 -3.24 7.97
CA ALA A 86 -3.75 -2.16 8.08
C ALA A 86 -3.40 -1.06 7.08
N PHE A 87 -4.42 -0.46 6.44
CA PHE A 87 -4.26 0.68 5.54
C PHE A 87 -5.53 1.55 5.57
N GLY A 88 -5.41 2.76 6.09
CA GLY A 88 -6.57 3.61 6.35
C GLY A 88 -7.67 2.86 7.10
N PRO A 89 -8.92 2.79 6.58
CA PRO A 89 -10.03 2.12 7.26
C PRO A 89 -10.11 0.60 7.02
N VAL A 90 -9.18 0.00 6.30
CA VAL A 90 -9.26 -1.41 5.87
C VAL A 90 -8.12 -2.27 6.40
N LEU A 91 -8.38 -3.55 6.60
CA LEU A 91 -7.38 -4.56 6.87
C LEU A 91 -7.23 -5.45 5.63
N LEU A 92 -6.03 -5.46 5.07
CA LEU A 92 -5.72 -6.12 3.80
C LEU A 92 -4.95 -7.41 4.03
N HIS A 93 -5.25 -8.45 3.28
CA HIS A 93 -4.39 -9.62 3.16
C HIS A 93 -3.13 -9.26 2.36
N VAL A 94 -1.98 -9.63 2.89
CA VAL A 94 -0.67 -9.44 2.26
C VAL A 94 0.22 -10.65 2.55
N GLY A 95 1.29 -10.80 1.77
CA GLY A 95 2.26 -11.88 1.97
C GLY A 95 3.33 -11.85 0.87
N PRO A 96 4.15 -12.90 0.74
CA PRO A 96 5.18 -12.96 -0.28
C PRO A 96 4.62 -12.74 -1.70
N GLY A 97 5.31 -11.93 -2.50
CA GLY A 97 4.93 -11.64 -3.87
C GLY A 97 4.06 -10.40 -4.09
N VAL A 98 3.69 -9.69 -3.02
CA VAL A 98 3.02 -8.40 -3.11
C VAL A 98 3.72 -7.35 -2.24
N PHE A 99 3.75 -6.11 -2.70
CA PHE A 99 4.25 -4.97 -1.95
C PHE A 99 3.38 -4.72 -0.71
N VAL A 100 4.01 -4.57 0.46
CA VAL A 100 3.30 -4.25 1.71
C VAL A 100 2.89 -2.79 1.69
N PRO A 101 1.59 -2.45 1.82
CA PRO A 101 1.14 -1.07 1.89
C PRO A 101 1.88 -0.26 2.96
N ARG A 102 2.32 0.94 2.60
CA ARG A 102 3.10 1.81 3.49
C ARG A 102 2.23 2.90 4.12
N PRO A 103 2.51 3.30 5.38
CA PRO A 103 1.77 4.38 6.03
C PRO A 103 1.86 5.71 5.27
N GLU A 104 2.95 5.97 4.55
CA GLU A 104 3.16 7.18 3.76
C GLU A 104 2.11 7.34 2.66
N THR A 105 1.63 6.23 2.07
CA THR A 105 0.59 6.19 1.04
C THR A 105 -0.79 6.62 1.60
N GLU A 106 -0.97 6.59 2.93
CA GLU A 106 -2.22 7.08 3.54
C GLU A 106 -2.43 8.59 3.32
N ALA A 107 -1.36 9.37 3.13
CA ALA A 107 -1.47 10.78 2.77
C ALA A 107 -2.11 10.99 1.38
N LEU A 108 -1.79 10.11 0.42
CA LEU A 108 -2.44 10.09 -0.88
C LEU A 108 -3.92 9.68 -0.77
N LEU A 109 -4.22 8.67 0.05
CA LEU A 109 -5.60 8.26 0.33
C LEU A 109 -6.40 9.39 0.98
N GLU A 110 -5.84 10.08 1.98
CA GLU A 110 -6.48 11.22 2.64
C GLU A 110 -6.79 12.34 1.63
N TRP A 111 -5.80 12.69 0.79
CA TRP A 111 -6.04 13.65 -0.27
C TRP A 111 -7.15 13.21 -1.22
N ALA A 112 -7.15 11.94 -1.67
CA ALA A 112 -8.13 11.42 -2.62
C ALA A 112 -9.55 11.42 -2.03
N THR A 113 -9.70 11.02 -0.77
CA THR A 113 -11.01 10.98 -0.07
C THR A 113 -11.57 12.37 0.26
N ALA A 114 -10.72 13.40 0.34
CA ALA A 114 -11.12 14.79 0.53
C ALA A 114 -11.66 15.45 -0.75
N GLN A 115 -11.54 14.81 -1.92
CA GLN A 115 -12.01 15.40 -3.16
C GLN A 115 -13.53 15.35 -3.30
N GLN A 116 -14.10 16.38 -3.91
CA GLN A 116 -15.52 16.40 -4.28
C GLN A 116 -15.69 15.67 -5.61
N LEU A 117 -16.09 14.41 -5.54
CA LEU A 117 -16.35 13.57 -6.71
C LEU A 117 -17.82 13.68 -7.15
N PRO A 118 -18.14 13.39 -8.42
CA PRO A 118 -19.52 13.36 -8.91
C PRO A 118 -20.32 12.22 -8.25
N PRO A 119 -21.66 12.21 -8.39
CA PRO A 119 -22.52 11.19 -7.74
C PRO A 119 -22.22 9.75 -8.17
N ARG A 120 -21.58 9.52 -9.30
CA ARG A 120 -21.17 8.22 -9.83
C ARG A 120 -19.73 8.31 -10.36
N PRO A 121 -18.73 8.37 -9.47
CA PRO A 121 -17.37 8.59 -9.89
C PRO A 121 -16.77 7.35 -10.55
N VAL A 122 -15.92 7.59 -11.55
CA VAL A 122 -15.02 6.60 -12.11
C VAL A 122 -13.62 6.87 -11.57
N ILE A 123 -13.08 5.90 -10.82
CA ILE A 123 -11.78 5.99 -10.15
C ILE A 123 -10.87 4.90 -10.70
N VAL A 124 -9.61 5.22 -10.99
CA VAL A 124 -8.62 4.25 -11.42
C VAL A 124 -7.43 4.27 -10.47
N ASP A 125 -7.03 3.10 -9.98
CA ASP A 125 -5.84 2.85 -9.18
C ASP A 125 -4.81 2.12 -10.03
N LEU A 126 -3.75 2.81 -10.43
CA LEU A 126 -2.68 2.25 -11.27
C LEU A 126 -1.54 1.74 -10.39
N CYS A 127 -1.02 0.55 -10.71
CA CYS A 127 -0.10 -0.21 -9.87
C CYS A 127 -0.75 -0.55 -8.52
N THR A 128 -1.95 -1.12 -8.58
CA THR A 128 -2.83 -1.32 -7.41
C THR A 128 -2.24 -2.25 -6.35
N GLY A 129 -1.27 -3.12 -6.69
CA GLY A 129 -0.62 -4.05 -5.77
C GLY A 129 -1.61 -4.96 -5.05
N SER A 130 -1.65 -4.89 -3.73
CA SER A 130 -2.65 -5.61 -2.91
C SER A 130 -4.07 -5.03 -2.99
N GLY A 131 -4.28 -3.97 -3.79
CA GLY A 131 -5.55 -3.26 -3.88
C GLY A 131 -5.74 -2.18 -2.80
N ALA A 132 -4.68 -1.74 -2.14
CA ALA A 132 -4.77 -0.89 -0.96
C ALA A 132 -5.57 0.39 -1.19
N LEU A 133 -5.18 1.19 -2.19
CA LEU A 133 -5.90 2.43 -2.54
C LEU A 133 -7.29 2.14 -3.09
N ALA A 134 -7.42 1.17 -4.02
CA ALA A 134 -8.70 0.83 -4.64
C ALA A 134 -9.74 0.38 -3.60
N VAL A 135 -9.37 -0.52 -2.68
CA VAL A 135 -10.29 -1.06 -1.64
C VAL A 135 -10.63 0.01 -0.61
N ALA A 136 -9.66 0.82 -0.17
CA ALA A 136 -9.92 1.91 0.77
C ALA A 136 -10.83 2.98 0.16
N LEU A 137 -10.66 3.32 -1.12
CA LEU A 137 -11.55 4.23 -1.85
C LEU A 137 -12.94 3.64 -2.06
N ALA A 138 -13.05 2.33 -2.33
CA ALA A 138 -14.34 1.64 -2.41
C ALA A 138 -15.10 1.71 -1.07
N HIS A 139 -14.39 1.46 0.04
CA HIS A 139 -14.95 1.60 1.39
C HIS A 139 -15.43 3.03 1.66
N HIS A 140 -14.61 4.03 1.32
CA HIS A 140 -14.98 5.44 1.46
C HIS A 140 -16.22 5.81 0.64
N CYS A 141 -16.27 5.43 -0.64
CA CYS A 141 -17.40 5.70 -1.52
C CYS A 141 -18.68 5.03 -1.01
N ALA A 142 -18.61 3.77 -0.58
CA ALA A 142 -19.72 3.04 -0.02
C ALA A 142 -20.26 3.71 1.26
N GLY A 143 -19.38 4.15 2.17
CA GLY A 143 -19.75 4.88 3.38
C GLY A 143 -20.43 6.21 3.12
N ARG A 144 -20.24 6.80 1.94
CA ARG A 144 -20.91 8.04 1.48
C ARG A 144 -22.12 7.80 0.58
N GLY A 145 -22.47 6.53 0.31
CA GLY A 145 -23.54 6.18 -0.62
C GLY A 145 -23.25 6.56 -2.08
N LEU A 146 -21.97 6.64 -2.47
CA LEU A 146 -21.55 6.93 -3.84
C LEU A 146 -21.36 5.61 -4.61
N PRO A 147 -22.18 5.30 -5.64
CA PRO A 147 -21.99 4.12 -6.48
C PRO A 147 -20.82 4.33 -7.46
N ALA A 148 -19.60 4.24 -6.93
CA ALA A 148 -18.37 4.42 -7.68
C ALA A 148 -18.06 3.19 -8.55
N ARG A 149 -17.56 3.40 -9.77
CA ARG A 149 -16.81 2.41 -10.53
C ARG A 149 -15.35 2.58 -10.20
N ILE A 150 -14.70 1.55 -9.66
CA ILE A 150 -13.29 1.60 -9.28
C ILE A 150 -12.56 0.49 -10.03
N VAL A 151 -11.51 0.86 -10.75
CA VAL A 151 -10.69 -0.05 -11.54
C VAL A 151 -9.27 -0.07 -10.97
N GLY A 152 -8.84 -1.23 -10.46
CA GLY A 152 -7.46 -1.47 -10.03
C GLY A 152 -6.67 -2.18 -11.12
N VAL A 153 -5.54 -1.61 -11.52
CA VAL A 153 -4.68 -2.13 -12.60
C VAL A 153 -3.33 -2.53 -12.02
N ASP A 154 -2.88 -3.75 -12.35
CA ASP A 154 -1.54 -4.23 -12.00
C ASP A 154 -1.05 -5.23 -13.07
N ASN A 155 0.27 -5.34 -13.24
CA ASN A 155 0.86 -6.32 -14.17
C ASN A 155 1.26 -7.63 -13.49
N SER A 156 1.21 -7.72 -12.16
CA SER A 156 1.59 -8.89 -11.37
C SER A 156 0.38 -9.77 -11.04
N ASP A 157 0.40 -11.03 -11.51
CA ASP A 157 -0.63 -12.00 -11.13
C ASP A 157 -0.65 -12.29 -9.62
N ALA A 158 0.54 -12.32 -8.98
CA ALA A 158 0.67 -12.53 -7.55
C ALA A 158 0.02 -11.38 -6.75
N ALA A 159 0.28 -10.13 -7.15
CA ALA A 159 -0.35 -8.96 -6.53
C ALA A 159 -1.88 -8.98 -6.71
N LEU A 160 -2.35 -9.27 -7.92
CA LEU A 160 -3.78 -9.36 -8.22
C LEU A 160 -4.50 -10.50 -7.48
N GLU A 161 -3.81 -11.56 -7.08
CA GLU A 161 -4.40 -12.59 -6.22
C GLU A 161 -4.75 -12.03 -4.84
N TYR A 162 -3.84 -11.25 -4.23
CA TYR A 162 -4.14 -10.53 -2.99
C TYR A 162 -5.22 -9.47 -3.20
N ALA A 163 -5.12 -8.68 -4.27
CA ALA A 163 -6.13 -7.67 -4.58
C ALA A 163 -7.54 -8.26 -4.72
N ARG A 164 -7.70 -9.43 -5.37
CA ARG A 164 -9.00 -10.12 -5.48
C ARG A 164 -9.57 -10.53 -4.12
N ARG A 165 -8.71 -11.03 -3.21
CA ARG A 165 -9.14 -11.36 -1.83
C ARG A 165 -9.59 -10.11 -1.09
N ASN A 166 -8.83 -9.03 -1.21
CA ASN A 166 -9.08 -7.76 -0.53
C ASN A 166 -10.29 -7.01 -1.10
N ALA A 167 -10.52 -7.13 -2.41
CA ALA A 167 -11.66 -6.51 -3.08
C ALA A 167 -12.98 -7.30 -2.94
N ALA A 168 -12.95 -8.49 -2.30
CA ALA A 168 -14.15 -9.31 -2.14
C ALA A 168 -15.27 -8.54 -1.41
N GLY A 169 -16.46 -8.49 -2.01
CA GLY A 169 -17.59 -7.75 -1.48
C GLY A 169 -17.57 -6.23 -1.75
N THR A 170 -16.63 -5.74 -2.54
CA THR A 170 -16.56 -4.35 -3.00
C THR A 170 -16.98 -4.22 -4.48
N THR A 171 -16.99 -2.99 -5.00
CA THR A 171 -17.25 -2.69 -6.43
C THR A 171 -15.96 -2.58 -7.25
N VAL A 172 -14.81 -2.99 -6.73
CA VAL A 172 -13.52 -2.88 -7.42
C VAL A 172 -13.42 -3.91 -8.53
N GLU A 173 -13.19 -3.43 -9.75
CA GLU A 173 -12.85 -4.22 -10.93
C GLU A 173 -11.32 -4.34 -11.02
N LEU A 174 -10.78 -5.55 -11.16
CA LEU A 174 -9.33 -5.76 -11.25
C LEU A 174 -8.95 -6.16 -12.68
N VAL A 175 -7.99 -5.43 -13.23
CA VAL A 175 -7.50 -5.61 -14.59
C VAL A 175 -6.01 -5.93 -14.56
N ARG A 176 -5.62 -7.04 -15.19
CA ARG A 176 -4.21 -7.35 -15.43
C ARG A 176 -3.73 -6.62 -16.67
N ALA A 177 -2.91 -5.59 -16.47
CA ALA A 177 -2.29 -4.86 -17.58
C ALA A 177 -1.01 -4.16 -17.10
N ASP A 178 -0.09 -3.94 -18.04
CA ASP A 178 1.10 -3.13 -17.84
C ASP A 178 0.80 -1.69 -18.22
N VAL A 179 1.04 -0.75 -17.30
CA VAL A 179 0.75 0.69 -17.52
C VAL A 179 1.61 1.29 -18.64
N ILE A 180 2.82 0.75 -18.85
CA ILE A 180 3.71 1.20 -19.93
C ILE A 180 3.11 0.78 -21.29
N GLU A 181 2.61 -0.44 -21.39
CA GLU A 181 1.96 -0.92 -22.61
C GLU A 181 0.63 -0.21 -22.86
N LEU A 182 -0.17 0.03 -21.82
CA LEU A 182 -1.42 0.80 -21.93
C LEU A 182 -1.16 2.23 -22.43
N ALA A 183 -0.09 2.88 -22.01
CA ALA A 183 0.28 4.22 -22.47
C ALA A 183 0.65 4.24 -23.95
N ARG A 184 1.39 3.22 -24.41
CA ARG A 184 1.87 3.12 -25.79
C ARG A 184 0.77 2.85 -26.83
N VAL A 185 -0.35 2.24 -26.42
CA VAL A 185 -1.42 1.83 -27.32
C VAL A 185 -2.65 2.74 -27.15
N PRO A 186 -2.86 3.74 -28.01
CA PRO A 186 -4.08 4.55 -27.99
C PRO A 186 -5.33 3.67 -28.11
N GLY A 187 -6.35 3.97 -27.29
CA GLY A 187 -7.60 3.19 -27.29
C GLY A 187 -7.48 1.81 -26.64
N SER A 188 -6.42 1.53 -25.87
CA SER A 188 -6.27 0.27 -25.12
C SER A 188 -7.35 0.06 -24.05
N ALA A 189 -7.97 1.14 -23.57
CA ALA A 189 -9.10 1.12 -22.63
C ALA A 189 -10.12 2.21 -23.02
N PRO A 190 -10.88 2.04 -24.13
CA PRO A 190 -11.72 3.11 -24.70
C PRO A 190 -12.90 3.49 -23.79
N ASP A 191 -13.26 2.63 -22.86
CA ASP A 191 -14.30 2.91 -21.86
C ASP A 191 -13.82 3.83 -20.72
N LEU A 192 -12.51 4.08 -20.61
CA LEU A 192 -11.90 5.01 -19.66
C LEU A 192 -11.54 6.35 -20.30
N ASP A 193 -11.31 6.41 -21.63
CA ASP A 193 -10.84 7.60 -22.32
C ASP A 193 -11.79 8.81 -22.09
N GLY A 194 -11.27 9.86 -21.44
CA GLY A 194 -12.01 11.10 -21.12
C GLY A 194 -13.15 10.94 -20.10
N ARG A 195 -13.19 9.83 -19.34
CA ARG A 195 -14.31 9.53 -18.43
C ARG A 195 -13.90 9.36 -16.95
N VAL A 196 -12.63 9.29 -16.67
CA VAL A 196 -12.13 9.07 -15.31
C VAL A 196 -12.19 10.37 -14.51
N ASP A 197 -12.71 10.30 -13.30
CA ASP A 197 -12.81 11.42 -12.37
C ASP A 197 -11.57 11.58 -11.51
N LEU A 198 -10.97 10.45 -11.11
CA LEU A 198 -9.81 10.39 -10.24
C LEU A 198 -8.89 9.24 -10.64
N VAL A 199 -7.62 9.55 -10.85
CA VAL A 199 -6.53 8.59 -10.95
C VAL A 199 -5.70 8.68 -9.67
N VAL A 200 -5.43 7.54 -9.05
CA VAL A 200 -4.43 7.40 -7.99
C VAL A 200 -3.39 6.37 -8.40
N ALA A 201 -2.15 6.54 -7.96
CA ALA A 201 -1.10 5.57 -8.24
C ALA A 201 -0.02 5.60 -7.17
N ASN A 202 0.42 4.41 -6.74
CA ASN A 202 1.68 4.21 -6.03
C ASN A 202 2.55 3.26 -6.87
N PRO A 203 3.20 3.79 -7.93
CA PRO A 203 4.02 2.99 -8.84
C PRO A 203 5.38 2.64 -8.22
N PRO A 204 6.13 1.69 -8.77
CA PRO A 204 7.55 1.57 -8.47
C PRO A 204 8.27 2.86 -8.89
N TYR A 205 8.94 3.49 -7.92
CA TYR A 205 9.57 4.80 -8.10
C TYR A 205 10.99 4.90 -7.54
N VAL A 206 11.52 3.86 -6.92
CA VAL A 206 12.88 3.88 -6.38
C VAL A 206 13.87 3.81 -7.53
N PRO A 207 14.87 4.72 -7.60
CA PRO A 207 15.93 4.66 -8.62
C PRO A 207 16.77 3.39 -8.47
N ASP A 208 17.20 2.83 -9.61
CA ASP A 208 18.09 1.66 -9.64
C ASP A 208 19.37 1.94 -8.84
N GLY A 209 19.80 0.95 -8.03
CA GLY A 209 20.99 1.06 -7.21
C GLY A 209 20.83 1.81 -5.88
N ALA A 210 19.63 2.27 -5.53
CA ALA A 210 19.35 2.82 -4.21
C ALA A 210 19.55 1.76 -3.11
N VAL A 211 20.06 2.19 -1.96
CA VAL A 211 20.20 1.34 -0.77
C VAL A 211 18.85 1.31 -0.05
N LEU A 212 18.30 0.12 0.08
CA LEU A 212 17.01 -0.11 0.71
C LEU A 212 17.15 -0.74 2.08
N GLU A 213 16.13 -0.54 2.92
CA GLU A 213 15.97 -1.32 4.14
C GLU A 213 15.90 -2.83 3.81
N PRO A 214 16.47 -3.68 4.67
CA PRO A 214 16.56 -5.13 4.39
C PRO A 214 15.22 -5.80 4.11
N GLU A 215 14.15 -5.37 4.76
CA GLU A 215 12.79 -5.87 4.54
C GLU A 215 12.34 -5.62 3.10
N VAL A 216 12.58 -4.42 2.58
CA VAL A 216 12.22 -4.05 1.20
C VAL A 216 13.10 -4.80 0.21
N ALA A 217 14.44 -4.74 0.42
CA ALA A 217 15.42 -5.31 -0.50
C ALA A 217 15.29 -6.84 -0.67
N GLN A 218 14.87 -7.57 0.39
CA GLN A 218 14.86 -9.03 0.40
C GLN A 218 13.47 -9.64 0.20
N HIS A 219 12.39 -8.89 0.47
CA HIS A 219 11.05 -9.46 0.56
C HIS A 219 10.01 -8.79 -0.33
N ASP A 220 10.15 -7.51 -0.66
CA ASP A 220 9.26 -6.87 -1.62
C ASP A 220 9.67 -7.25 -3.07
N PRO A 221 8.71 -7.44 -3.98
CA PRO A 221 9.02 -7.77 -5.37
C PRO A 221 9.80 -6.62 -6.04
N HIS A 222 10.93 -6.93 -6.69
CA HIS A 222 11.79 -5.94 -7.32
C HIS A 222 11.04 -5.01 -8.28
N HIS A 223 10.14 -5.58 -9.10
CA HIS A 223 9.33 -4.83 -10.06
C HIS A 223 8.28 -3.92 -9.42
N ALA A 224 7.96 -4.11 -8.13
CA ALA A 224 7.05 -3.25 -7.38
C ALA A 224 7.78 -2.10 -6.64
N VAL A 225 9.11 -2.12 -6.65
CA VAL A 225 9.96 -1.15 -5.92
C VAL A 225 10.71 -0.24 -6.88
N PHE A 226 11.43 -0.82 -7.86
CA PHE A 226 12.33 -0.06 -8.71
C PHE A 226 11.64 0.50 -9.95
N GLY A 227 11.76 1.83 -10.11
CA GLY A 227 11.19 2.61 -11.21
C GLY A 227 12.19 2.95 -12.31
N GLY A 228 13.26 2.14 -12.48
CA GLY A 228 14.31 2.36 -13.47
C GLY A 228 15.41 3.30 -12.98
N PRO A 229 16.33 3.73 -13.87
CA PRO A 229 17.56 4.46 -13.51
C PRO A 229 17.31 5.74 -12.71
N ASP A 230 16.22 6.43 -12.97
CA ASP A 230 15.85 7.72 -12.34
C ASP A 230 14.57 7.65 -11.51
N GLY A 231 13.94 6.46 -11.38
CA GLY A 231 12.70 6.27 -10.66
C GLY A 231 11.44 6.75 -11.40
N LEU A 232 11.55 7.19 -12.65
CA LEU A 232 10.44 7.79 -13.41
C LEU A 232 9.90 6.90 -14.53
N ALA A 233 10.48 5.72 -14.74
CA ALA A 233 10.15 4.86 -15.88
C ALA A 233 8.67 4.42 -15.92
N VAL A 234 8.00 4.34 -14.76
CA VAL A 234 6.58 4.00 -14.66
C VAL A 234 5.72 5.25 -14.43
N ILE A 235 6.27 6.28 -13.76
CA ILE A 235 5.55 7.54 -13.50
C ILE A 235 5.21 8.26 -14.81
N ALA A 236 6.15 8.37 -15.74
CA ALA A 236 5.93 9.07 -17.00
C ALA A 236 4.77 8.48 -17.84
N PRO A 237 4.70 7.15 -18.09
CA PRO A 237 3.54 6.51 -18.72
C PRO A 237 2.21 6.75 -17.97
N ILE A 238 2.22 6.78 -16.64
CA ILE A 238 1.01 7.06 -15.85
C ILE A 238 0.52 8.48 -16.09
N VAL A 239 1.41 9.46 -16.16
CA VAL A 239 1.05 10.85 -16.48
C VAL A 239 0.41 10.96 -17.87
N GLU A 240 0.93 10.24 -18.87
CA GLU A 240 0.37 10.16 -20.21
C GLU A 240 -1.04 9.53 -20.21
N LEU A 241 -1.20 8.39 -19.51
CA LEU A 241 -2.49 7.71 -19.33
C LEU A 241 -3.52 8.61 -18.66
N ALA A 242 -3.13 9.30 -17.60
CA ALA A 242 -4.00 10.22 -16.89
C ALA A 242 -4.45 11.40 -17.80
N GLY A 243 -3.53 11.91 -18.65
CA GLY A 243 -3.86 12.92 -19.64
C GLY A 243 -4.93 12.48 -20.65
N ARG A 244 -4.96 11.18 -20.98
CA ARG A 244 -5.92 10.58 -21.90
C ARG A 244 -7.23 10.18 -21.20
N TRP A 245 -7.15 9.54 -20.03
CA TRP A 245 -8.30 8.95 -19.37
C TRP A 245 -9.12 9.92 -18.54
N LEU A 246 -8.46 10.92 -17.94
CA LEU A 246 -9.17 11.91 -17.13
C LEU A 246 -10.09 12.76 -17.99
N ARG A 247 -11.33 12.93 -17.53
CA ARG A 247 -12.22 13.95 -18.08
C ARG A 247 -11.67 15.36 -17.79
N PRO A 248 -12.13 16.39 -18.51
CA PRO A 248 -11.85 17.78 -18.14
C PRO A 248 -12.20 18.03 -16.65
N GLY A 249 -11.26 18.59 -15.90
CA GLY A 249 -11.39 18.81 -14.46
C GLY A 249 -11.16 17.59 -13.58
N GLY A 250 -10.93 16.40 -14.14
CA GLY A 250 -10.54 15.19 -13.40
C GLY A 250 -9.18 15.33 -12.71
N LEU A 251 -8.94 14.54 -11.69
CA LEU A 251 -7.80 14.70 -10.78
C LEU A 251 -6.87 13.49 -10.85
N ILE A 252 -5.58 13.74 -10.64
CA ILE A 252 -4.58 12.68 -10.40
C ILE A 252 -3.80 12.96 -9.14
N GLY A 253 -3.48 11.89 -8.38
CA GLY A 253 -2.47 11.86 -7.34
C GLY A 253 -1.53 10.68 -7.57
N ILE A 254 -0.22 10.92 -7.62
CA ILE A 254 0.80 9.91 -7.90
C ILE A 254 1.97 10.02 -6.94
N GLU A 255 2.34 8.90 -6.29
CA GLU A 255 3.52 8.83 -5.45
C GLU A 255 4.82 8.86 -6.27
N HIS A 256 5.89 9.34 -5.61
CA HIS A 256 7.23 9.41 -6.15
C HIS A 256 8.28 9.29 -5.02
N ASP A 257 9.52 9.02 -5.37
CA ASP A 257 10.64 9.11 -4.44
C ASP A 257 10.85 10.56 -3.95
N ASP A 258 11.22 10.77 -2.69
CA ASP A 258 11.37 12.10 -2.11
C ASP A 258 12.43 12.96 -2.84
N THR A 259 13.38 12.33 -3.54
CA THR A 259 14.41 12.98 -4.36
C THR A 259 13.92 13.37 -5.75
N THR A 260 12.81 12.80 -6.26
CA THR A 260 12.33 12.99 -7.65
C THR A 260 11.12 13.91 -7.77
N SER A 261 10.76 14.62 -6.69
CA SER A 261 9.58 15.49 -6.66
C SER A 261 9.55 16.53 -7.77
N HIS A 262 10.68 17.21 -8.03
CA HIS A 262 10.77 18.23 -9.07
C HIS A 262 10.59 17.63 -10.46
N GLN A 263 11.29 16.55 -10.75
CA GLN A 263 11.21 15.85 -12.03
C GLN A 263 9.78 15.33 -12.30
N THR A 264 9.09 14.85 -11.26
CA THR A 264 7.70 14.41 -11.38
C THR A 264 6.78 15.58 -11.74
N VAL A 265 6.95 16.76 -11.12
CA VAL A 265 6.21 17.97 -11.50
C VAL A 265 6.48 18.34 -12.96
N GLU A 266 7.76 18.34 -13.40
CA GLU A 266 8.12 18.63 -14.78
C GLU A 266 7.46 17.68 -15.80
N LEU A 267 7.23 16.40 -15.45
CA LEU A 267 6.51 15.48 -16.34
C LEU A 267 5.10 15.98 -16.63
N PHE A 268 4.36 16.47 -15.63
CA PHE A 268 3.04 17.06 -15.84
C PHE A 268 3.10 18.33 -16.70
N ASP A 269 4.04 19.22 -16.38
CA ASP A 269 4.19 20.50 -17.09
C ASP A 269 4.48 20.29 -18.58
N ARG A 270 5.34 19.33 -18.92
CA ARG A 270 5.71 19.00 -20.31
C ARG A 270 4.54 18.52 -21.16
N THR A 271 3.53 17.90 -20.57
CA THR A 271 2.35 17.48 -21.34
C THR A 271 1.49 18.66 -21.78
N GLY A 272 1.52 19.76 -21.07
CA GLY A 272 0.60 20.90 -21.27
C GLY A 272 -0.87 20.58 -20.98
N LEU A 273 -1.18 19.37 -20.51
CA LEU A 273 -2.54 18.86 -20.32
C LEU A 273 -3.12 19.13 -18.92
N PHE A 274 -2.27 19.53 -17.98
CA PHE A 274 -2.65 19.68 -16.58
C PHE A 274 -2.50 21.11 -16.09
N ASP A 275 -3.27 21.46 -15.08
CA ASP A 275 -3.13 22.64 -14.24
C ASP A 275 -3.13 22.24 -12.76
N ASP A 276 -2.92 23.22 -11.87
CA ASP A 276 -2.87 23.01 -10.41
C ASP A 276 -1.90 21.89 -10.00
N VAL A 277 -0.76 21.76 -10.71
CA VAL A 277 0.28 20.77 -10.41
C VAL A 277 0.96 21.15 -9.11
N ARG A 278 0.89 20.25 -8.11
CA ARG A 278 1.40 20.51 -6.76
C ARG A 278 2.16 19.30 -6.21
N ALA A 279 3.38 19.53 -5.80
CA ALA A 279 4.09 18.60 -4.92
C ALA A 279 3.47 18.63 -3.51
N ARG A 280 3.22 17.44 -2.96
CA ARG A 280 2.62 17.25 -1.66
C ARG A 280 3.53 16.44 -0.75
N ARG A 281 3.31 16.60 0.55
CA ARG A 281 4.09 15.93 1.58
C ARG A 281 3.26 14.86 2.28
N ASP A 282 3.94 13.82 2.76
CA ASP A 282 3.35 12.85 3.68
C ASP A 282 3.18 13.44 5.10
N LEU A 283 2.64 12.64 6.01
CA LEU A 283 2.39 13.03 7.40
C LEU A 283 3.70 13.31 8.18
N THR A 284 4.86 12.87 7.67
CA THR A 284 6.18 13.17 8.25
C THR A 284 6.80 14.45 7.68
N GLY A 285 6.16 15.07 6.69
CA GLY A 285 6.60 16.29 6.04
C GLY A 285 7.58 16.09 4.89
N ARG A 286 7.82 14.85 4.43
CA ARG A 286 8.64 14.55 3.26
C ARG A 286 7.84 14.70 1.97
N PRO A 287 8.43 15.24 0.87
CA PRO A 287 7.79 15.19 -0.44
C PRO A 287 7.45 13.74 -0.79
N ARG A 288 6.19 13.46 -1.15
CA ARG A 288 5.75 12.07 -1.32
C ARG A 288 4.88 11.84 -2.54
N PHE A 289 4.08 12.82 -2.95
CA PHE A 289 3.23 12.65 -4.12
C PHE A 289 2.99 13.98 -4.84
N VAL A 290 2.66 13.91 -6.12
CA VAL A 290 2.23 15.04 -6.92
C VAL A 290 0.75 14.90 -7.23
N THR A 291 0.03 16.01 -7.14
CA THR A 291 -1.36 16.11 -7.56
C THR A 291 -1.52 17.09 -8.71
N ALA A 292 -2.44 16.80 -9.63
CA ALA A 292 -2.73 17.68 -10.75
C ALA A 292 -4.20 17.56 -11.16
N ARG A 293 -4.68 18.55 -11.92
CA ARG A 293 -6.02 18.61 -12.51
C ARG A 293 -5.91 18.60 -14.04
N ARG A 294 -6.68 17.74 -14.70
CA ARG A 294 -6.79 17.75 -16.16
C ARG A 294 -7.44 19.06 -16.60
N ARG A 295 -6.79 19.82 -17.49
CA ARG A 295 -7.33 21.07 -18.01
C ARG A 295 -8.71 20.86 -18.65
N SER A 296 -9.61 21.78 -18.37
CA SER A 296 -10.82 21.92 -19.18
C SER A 296 -10.35 22.45 -20.54
N GLY A 297 -10.63 21.74 -21.63
CA GLY A 297 -10.30 22.26 -22.96
C GLY A 297 -10.84 23.67 -23.06
N ALA A 298 -10.01 24.64 -23.44
CA ALA A 298 -10.53 25.87 -23.94
C ALA A 298 -11.36 25.49 -25.18
N ASP A 299 -12.61 25.90 -25.22
CA ASP A 299 -13.38 25.89 -26.46
C ASP A 299 -12.53 26.63 -27.51
N VAL A 300 -12.05 25.91 -28.52
CA VAL A 300 -11.39 26.49 -29.71
C VAL A 300 -12.48 26.84 -30.71
#